data_8a884f311fff62c634e16f6adc50e0c2
#
_entry.id   8a884f311fff62c634e16f6adc50e0c2
#
_cell.length_a   1.000
_cell.length_b   1.000
_cell.length_c   1.000
_cell.angle_alpha   90.00
_cell.angle_beta   90.00
_cell.angle_gamma   90.00
#
_symmetry.space_group_name_H-M   'P 1'
#
loop_
_entity.id
_entity.type
_entity.pdbx_description
1 polymer ?
#
loop_
_entity_poly.entity_id
_entity_poly.type
_entity_poly.pdbx_seq_one_letter_code
_entity_poly.pdbx_strand_id
1 'polypeptide(L)'
;MKIILYPFRVMALFFLLCSDTNSYPQPLSIENSPTSEVANLVEKLVMADSKQSTEILLKINMIRIKHPENTDILLMYAHSLIGEKRYREGIDTLKILYEKKPMRTYLLTQCMLKERLGGKERSCYDDIVQLSEKKNLIDSDYITALFFTDMEKFNTVKQQLIKEHKFKESDFFVFTLGKQKMLHEFFP
;
A
#
# COMPACT_ATOMS: atom_id res chain seq x y z
N MET A 1 35.97 14.15 18.84
CA MET A 1 35.81 12.76 19.37
C MET A 1 35.77 12.88 20.89
N LYS A 2 34.56 12.93 21.48
CA LYS A 2 34.32 12.77 22.91
C LYS A 2 33.02 12.05 23.11
N ILE A 3 33.17 10.80 23.51
CA ILE A 3 32.06 9.90 23.89
C ILE A 3 31.67 10.31 25.31
N ILE A 4 30.41 10.70 25.52
CA ILE A 4 29.84 10.92 26.85
C ILE A 4 28.99 9.68 27.17
N LEU A 5 29.57 8.79 28.00
CA LEU A 5 28.85 7.76 28.72
C LEU A 5 27.99 8.41 29.82
N TYR A 6 26.69 8.17 29.83
CA TYR A 6 25.85 8.41 31.00
C TYR A 6 25.67 7.11 31.80
N PRO A 7 25.82 7.18 33.13
CA PRO A 7 25.83 6.01 33.99
C PRO A 7 24.41 5.57 34.35
N PHE A 8 24.19 4.24 34.26
CA PHE A 8 23.09 3.53 34.91
C PHE A 8 23.18 3.73 36.43
N ARG A 9 22.18 4.32 37.06
CA ARG A 9 21.93 4.18 38.50
C ARG A 9 20.45 4.15 38.78
N VAL A 10 19.96 2.96 39.03
CA VAL A 10 19.13 2.55 40.21
C VAL A 10 17.98 3.49 40.59
N MET A 11 16.76 3.06 40.30
CA MET A 11 15.62 3.33 41.17
C MET A 11 14.75 2.05 41.24
N ALA A 12 15.18 1.17 42.19
CA ALA A 12 14.31 0.15 42.75
C ALA A 12 13.50 0.77 43.86
N LEU A 13 12.34 0.21 44.16
CA LEU A 13 11.43 0.47 45.28
C LEU A 13 10.28 1.48 44.98
N PHE A 14 9.19 0.94 44.47
CA PHE A 14 7.87 1.15 45.06
C PHE A 14 6.89 0.09 44.50
N PHE A 15 7.03 -1.16 45.00
CA PHE A 15 5.98 -2.16 44.91
C PHE A 15 5.37 -2.26 46.31
N LEU A 16 4.23 -1.65 46.53
CA LEU A 16 3.33 -2.03 47.62
C LEU A 16 1.90 -1.64 47.27
N LEU A 17 1.10 -2.67 46.98
CA LEU A 17 -0.32 -2.81 47.32
C LEU A 17 -1.32 -1.82 46.70
N CYS A 18 -1.84 -2.21 45.52
CA CYS A 18 -3.28 -2.06 45.25
C CYS A 18 -3.73 -3.36 44.57
N SER A 19 -4.37 -4.23 45.38
CA SER A 19 -5.13 -5.37 44.87
C SER A 19 -6.47 -4.87 44.37
N ASP A 20 -6.51 -4.27 43.21
CA ASP A 20 -7.74 -4.05 42.47
C ASP A 20 -7.78 -5.08 41.35
N THR A 21 -8.67 -6.05 41.52
CA THR A 21 -9.08 -7.02 40.52
C THR A 21 -9.87 -6.30 39.41
N ASN A 22 -9.20 -5.44 38.66
CA ASN A 22 -9.68 -5.00 37.38
C ASN A 22 -9.40 -6.13 36.39
N SER A 23 -10.44 -6.89 36.06
CA SER A 23 -10.49 -7.78 34.92
C SER A 23 -10.29 -6.92 33.67
N TYR A 24 -9.03 -6.77 33.24
CA TYR A 24 -8.72 -6.26 31.90
C TYR A 24 -9.43 -7.19 30.91
N PRO A 25 -10.23 -6.67 29.97
CA PRO A 25 -10.72 -7.49 28.89
C PRO A 25 -9.48 -8.10 28.23
N GLN A 26 -9.38 -9.42 28.21
CA GLN A 26 -8.31 -10.12 27.49
C GLN A 26 -8.32 -9.58 26.06
N PRO A 27 -7.16 -9.24 25.49
CA PRO A 27 -7.11 -8.90 24.07
C PRO A 27 -7.70 -10.08 23.31
N LEU A 28 -8.81 -9.82 22.61
CA LEU A 28 -9.41 -10.78 21.70
C LEU A 28 -8.27 -11.40 20.89
N SER A 29 -8.14 -12.71 20.96
CA SER A 29 -7.09 -13.47 20.29
C SER A 29 -7.12 -13.16 18.79
N ILE A 30 -6.29 -12.22 18.37
CA ILE A 30 -6.08 -11.82 16.96
C ILE A 30 -5.51 -13.02 16.18
N GLU A 31 -4.99 -14.04 16.88
CA GLU A 31 -4.27 -15.19 16.30
C GLU A 31 -5.11 -16.09 15.38
N ASN A 32 -6.43 -16.07 15.43
CA ASN A 32 -7.30 -16.96 14.66
C ASN A 32 -8.30 -16.25 13.73
N SER A 33 -8.06 -15.00 13.33
CA SER A 33 -8.94 -14.34 12.38
C SER A 33 -8.60 -14.76 10.94
N PRO A 34 -9.58 -14.79 10.01
CA PRO A 34 -9.31 -15.05 8.60
C PRO A 34 -8.29 -14.08 8.01
N THR A 35 -8.28 -12.85 8.47
CA THR A 35 -7.31 -11.80 8.06
C THR A 35 -5.89 -12.16 8.53
N SER A 36 -5.73 -12.64 9.77
CA SER A 36 -4.46 -13.10 10.32
C SER A 36 -3.95 -14.35 9.58
N GLU A 37 -4.84 -15.29 9.25
CA GLU A 37 -4.48 -16.46 8.45
C GLU A 37 -3.93 -16.06 7.07
N VAL A 38 -4.57 -15.10 6.40
CA VAL A 38 -4.09 -14.58 5.11
C VAL A 38 -2.77 -13.84 5.27
N ALA A 39 -2.58 -13.03 6.31
CA ALA A 39 -1.31 -12.35 6.58
C ALA A 39 -0.15 -13.36 6.72
N ASN A 40 -0.34 -14.45 7.47
CA ASN A 40 0.65 -15.52 7.60
C ASN A 40 0.93 -16.23 6.26
N LEU A 41 -0.06 -16.37 5.38
CA LEU A 41 0.13 -16.92 4.04
C LEU A 41 0.93 -15.96 3.15
N VAL A 42 0.69 -14.65 3.24
CA VAL A 42 1.45 -13.61 2.52
C VAL A 42 2.92 -13.59 2.96
N GLU A 43 3.21 -13.73 4.25
CA GLU A 43 4.60 -13.86 4.73
C GLU A 43 5.31 -15.08 4.11
N LYS A 44 4.63 -16.22 4.05
CA LYS A 44 5.20 -17.43 3.43
C LYS A 44 5.44 -17.26 1.93
N LEU A 45 4.64 -16.43 1.26
CA LEU A 45 4.78 -16.17 -0.17
C LEU A 45 6.12 -15.52 -0.52
N VAL A 46 6.68 -14.69 0.38
CA VAL A 46 7.97 -13.99 0.17
C VAL A 46 9.13 -14.95 -0.06
N MET A 47 9.10 -16.15 0.55
CA MET A 47 10.16 -17.15 0.47
C MET A 47 9.78 -18.37 -0.40
N ALA A 48 8.60 -18.34 -1.03
CA ALA A 48 8.06 -19.45 -1.78
C ALA A 48 8.70 -19.58 -3.16
N ASP A 49 8.90 -20.81 -3.60
CA ASP A 49 9.17 -21.09 -5.02
C ASP A 49 7.87 -20.97 -5.86
N SER A 50 7.98 -21.03 -7.18
CA SER A 50 6.85 -20.85 -8.09
C SER A 50 5.69 -21.83 -7.86
N LYS A 51 5.96 -23.07 -7.45
CA LYS A 51 4.93 -24.07 -7.14
C LYS A 51 4.25 -23.72 -5.81
N GLN A 52 5.03 -23.43 -4.80
CA GLN A 52 4.55 -23.02 -3.49
C GLN A 52 3.73 -21.72 -3.56
N SER A 53 4.20 -20.71 -4.34
CA SER A 53 3.47 -19.47 -4.58
C SER A 53 2.07 -19.73 -5.13
N THR A 54 1.95 -20.63 -6.11
CA THR A 54 0.65 -21.00 -6.69
C THR A 54 -0.27 -21.62 -5.65
N GLU A 55 0.24 -22.55 -4.83
CA GLU A 55 -0.54 -23.21 -3.77
C GLU A 55 -0.98 -22.22 -2.69
N ILE A 56 -0.10 -21.27 -2.30
CA ILE A 56 -0.41 -20.23 -1.33
C ILE A 56 -1.49 -19.29 -1.86
N LEU A 57 -1.36 -18.82 -3.10
CA LEU A 57 -2.37 -17.97 -3.73
C LEU A 57 -3.74 -18.65 -3.81
N LEU A 58 -3.79 -19.96 -4.10
CA LEU A 58 -5.04 -20.71 -4.07
C LEU A 58 -5.67 -20.72 -2.67
N LYS A 59 -4.86 -20.91 -1.61
CA LYS A 59 -5.36 -20.88 -0.22
C LYS A 59 -5.91 -19.51 0.14
N ILE A 60 -5.19 -18.42 -0.19
CA ILE A 60 -5.65 -17.05 0.05
C ILE A 60 -6.96 -16.80 -0.69
N ASN A 61 -7.08 -17.24 -1.96
CA ASN A 61 -8.29 -17.10 -2.74
C ASN A 61 -9.48 -17.87 -2.12
N MET A 62 -9.26 -19.07 -1.60
CA MET A 62 -10.31 -19.84 -0.90
C MET A 62 -10.83 -19.11 0.34
N ILE A 63 -9.93 -18.49 1.13
CA ILE A 63 -10.32 -17.68 2.30
C ILE A 63 -11.10 -16.45 1.84
N ARG A 64 -10.62 -15.75 0.80
CA ARG A 64 -11.30 -14.60 0.20
C ARG A 64 -12.75 -14.94 -0.24
N ILE A 65 -12.95 -16.09 -0.88
CA ILE A 65 -14.27 -16.51 -1.32
C ILE A 65 -15.22 -16.77 -0.14
N LYS A 66 -14.71 -17.28 0.97
CA LYS A 66 -15.48 -17.48 2.21
C LYS A 66 -15.80 -16.17 2.95
N HIS A 67 -15.01 -15.13 2.72
CA HIS A 67 -15.14 -13.82 3.38
C HIS A 67 -15.22 -12.69 2.34
N PRO A 68 -16.21 -12.65 1.44
CA PRO A 68 -16.27 -11.77 0.27
C PRO A 68 -16.37 -10.28 0.63
N GLU A 69 -16.84 -9.95 1.85
CA GLU A 69 -16.97 -8.57 2.31
C GLU A 69 -15.72 -8.06 3.05
N ASN A 70 -14.74 -8.93 3.30
CA ASN A 70 -13.51 -8.52 3.97
C ASN A 70 -12.54 -7.86 2.97
N THR A 71 -12.54 -6.52 2.98
CA THR A 71 -11.71 -5.71 2.07
C THR A 71 -10.21 -5.85 2.35
N ASP A 72 -9.80 -6.20 3.58
CA ASP A 72 -8.39 -6.37 3.91
C ASP A 72 -7.83 -7.66 3.31
N ILE A 73 -8.59 -8.76 3.36
CA ILE A 73 -8.26 -10.01 2.67
C ILE A 73 -8.18 -9.79 1.16
N LEU A 74 -9.16 -9.05 0.61
CA LEU A 74 -9.19 -8.74 -0.82
C LEU A 74 -7.98 -7.90 -1.24
N LEU A 75 -7.57 -6.94 -0.42
CA LEU A 75 -6.39 -6.11 -0.64
C LEU A 75 -5.10 -6.94 -0.59
N MET A 76 -4.93 -7.79 0.43
CA MET A 76 -3.79 -8.68 0.54
C MET A 76 -3.69 -9.62 -0.65
N TYR A 77 -4.83 -10.16 -1.12
CA TYR A 77 -4.85 -11.01 -2.30
C TYR A 77 -4.44 -10.25 -3.58
N ALA A 78 -4.95 -9.02 -3.78
CA ALA A 78 -4.55 -8.18 -4.92
C ALA A 78 -3.04 -7.91 -4.92
N HIS A 79 -2.47 -7.53 -3.78
CA HIS A 79 -1.04 -7.27 -3.65
C HIS A 79 -0.20 -8.53 -3.86
N SER A 80 -0.66 -9.69 -3.37
CA SER A 80 0.01 -10.97 -3.61
C SER A 80 0.04 -11.34 -5.09
N LEU A 81 -1.07 -11.14 -5.81
CA LEU A 81 -1.13 -11.36 -7.26
C LEU A 81 -0.15 -10.43 -8.02
N ILE A 82 -0.09 -9.17 -7.62
CA ILE A 82 0.83 -8.18 -8.23
C ILE A 82 2.28 -8.56 -7.96
N GLY A 83 2.62 -8.95 -6.74
CA GLY A 83 3.96 -9.42 -6.37
C GLY A 83 4.40 -10.65 -7.18
N GLU A 84 3.47 -11.57 -7.45
CA GLU A 84 3.69 -12.75 -8.30
C GLU A 84 3.55 -12.46 -9.80
N LYS A 85 3.53 -11.19 -10.21
CA LYS A 85 3.42 -10.72 -11.62
C LYS A 85 2.14 -11.16 -12.34
N ARG A 86 1.13 -11.60 -11.59
CA ARG A 86 -0.21 -11.92 -12.10
C ARG A 86 -1.04 -10.65 -12.26
N TYR A 87 -0.52 -9.70 -13.04
CA TYR A 87 -1.02 -8.32 -13.11
C TYR A 87 -2.48 -8.22 -13.55
N ARG A 88 -2.92 -9.04 -14.52
CA ARG A 88 -4.32 -9.02 -14.96
C ARG A 88 -5.29 -9.39 -13.84
N GLU A 89 -4.98 -10.44 -13.10
CA GLU A 89 -5.80 -10.86 -11.96
C GLU A 89 -5.73 -9.85 -10.80
N GLY A 90 -4.57 -9.21 -10.61
CA GLY A 90 -4.41 -8.10 -9.69
C GLY A 90 -5.32 -6.91 -10.05
N ILE A 91 -5.38 -6.53 -11.33
CA ILE A 91 -6.28 -5.49 -11.85
C ILE A 91 -7.75 -5.84 -11.56
N ASP A 92 -8.19 -7.06 -11.89
CA ASP A 92 -9.56 -7.51 -11.68
C ASP A 92 -9.93 -7.49 -10.19
N THR A 93 -8.99 -7.91 -9.33
CA THR A 93 -9.18 -7.89 -7.88
C THR A 93 -9.26 -6.47 -7.33
N LEU A 94 -8.39 -5.56 -7.80
CA LEU A 94 -8.41 -4.14 -7.43
C LEU A 94 -9.69 -3.45 -7.90
N LYS A 95 -10.26 -3.85 -9.04
CA LYS A 95 -11.55 -3.34 -9.52
C LYS A 95 -12.66 -3.67 -8.54
N ILE A 96 -12.77 -4.94 -8.11
CA ILE A 96 -13.74 -5.38 -7.10
C ILE A 96 -13.53 -4.60 -5.79
N LEU A 97 -12.29 -4.42 -5.39
CA LEU A 97 -11.94 -3.68 -4.18
C LEU A 97 -12.37 -2.21 -4.28
N TYR A 98 -12.14 -1.56 -5.42
CA TYR A 98 -12.55 -0.19 -5.68
C TYR A 98 -14.08 -0.02 -5.66
N GLU A 99 -14.83 -0.99 -6.19
CA GLU A 99 -16.31 -0.99 -6.13
C GLU A 99 -16.82 -1.05 -4.68
N LYS A 100 -16.15 -1.82 -3.80
CA LYS A 100 -16.51 -1.93 -2.38
C LYS A 100 -16.02 -0.74 -1.54
N LYS A 101 -14.83 -0.26 -1.82
CA LYS A 101 -14.15 0.83 -1.10
C LYS A 101 -13.43 1.73 -2.09
N PRO A 102 -14.07 2.80 -2.59
CA PRO A 102 -13.51 3.63 -3.66
C PRO A 102 -12.36 4.51 -3.15
N MET A 103 -11.16 3.94 -3.13
CA MET A 103 -9.91 4.65 -2.85
C MET A 103 -9.15 4.95 -4.14
N ARG A 104 -8.67 6.20 -4.30
CA ARG A 104 -7.93 6.62 -5.50
C ARG A 104 -6.68 5.78 -5.74
N THR A 105 -5.99 5.35 -4.68
CA THR A 105 -4.81 4.49 -4.76
C THR A 105 -5.10 3.17 -5.49
N TYR A 106 -6.28 2.58 -5.28
CA TYR A 106 -6.65 1.35 -6.00
C TYR A 106 -6.87 1.60 -7.49
N LEU A 107 -7.49 2.74 -7.84
CA LEU A 107 -7.66 3.15 -9.22
C LEU A 107 -6.32 3.47 -9.86
N LEU A 108 -5.43 4.21 -9.18
CA LEU A 108 -4.09 4.53 -9.67
C LEU A 108 -3.28 3.27 -9.98
N THR A 109 -3.27 2.31 -9.06
CA THR A 109 -2.57 1.04 -9.27
C THR A 109 -3.13 0.27 -10.47
N GLN A 110 -4.46 0.26 -10.67
CA GLN A 110 -5.07 -0.32 -11.87
C GLN A 110 -4.59 0.36 -13.16
N CYS A 111 -4.60 1.72 -13.19
CA CYS A 111 -4.13 2.49 -14.36
C CYS A 111 -2.67 2.16 -14.69
N MET A 112 -1.81 2.16 -13.68
CA MET A 112 -0.38 1.86 -13.82
C MET A 112 -0.13 0.43 -14.31
N LEU A 113 -0.84 -0.56 -13.77
CA LEU A 113 -0.73 -1.96 -14.20
C LEU A 113 -1.23 -2.18 -15.64
N LYS A 114 -2.34 -1.55 -16.03
CA LYS A 114 -2.84 -1.61 -17.41
C LYS A 114 -1.83 -1.00 -18.39
N GLU A 115 -1.25 0.15 -18.05
CA GLU A 115 -0.21 0.78 -18.87
C GLU A 115 1.08 -0.04 -18.90
N ARG A 116 1.47 -0.66 -17.79
CA ARG A 116 2.57 -1.63 -17.71
C ARG A 116 2.37 -2.82 -18.68
N LEU A 117 1.11 -3.23 -18.88
CA LEU A 117 0.72 -4.27 -19.83
C LEU A 117 0.57 -3.78 -21.28
N GLY A 118 0.91 -2.53 -21.58
CA GLY A 118 0.87 -1.93 -22.92
C GLY A 118 -0.40 -1.17 -23.27
N GLY A 119 -1.29 -0.95 -22.28
CA GLY A 119 -2.46 -0.08 -22.45
C GLY A 119 -2.08 1.39 -22.59
N LYS A 120 -3.06 2.21 -23.02
CA LYS A 120 -2.95 3.67 -23.04
C LYS A 120 -4.02 4.22 -22.10
N GLU A 121 -3.64 4.47 -20.86
CA GLU A 121 -4.58 4.67 -19.75
C GLU A 121 -4.75 6.16 -19.37
N ARG A 122 -4.56 7.11 -20.31
CA ARG A 122 -4.65 8.54 -20.03
C ARG A 122 -5.96 8.92 -19.32
N SER A 123 -7.10 8.46 -19.81
CA SER A 123 -8.40 8.75 -19.19
C SER A 123 -8.53 8.24 -17.77
N CYS A 124 -7.92 7.08 -17.47
CA CYS A 124 -7.89 6.51 -16.14
C CYS A 124 -7.15 7.42 -15.13
N TYR A 125 -6.02 8.01 -15.55
CA TYR A 125 -5.30 8.98 -14.71
C TYR A 125 -6.03 10.33 -14.63
N ASP A 126 -6.68 10.78 -15.71
CA ASP A 126 -7.49 12.02 -15.71
C ASP A 126 -8.63 11.92 -14.67
N ASP A 127 -9.25 10.75 -14.50
CA ASP A 127 -10.26 10.52 -13.46
C ASP A 127 -9.68 10.73 -12.05
N ILE A 128 -8.45 10.26 -11.81
CA ILE A 128 -7.77 10.44 -10.51
C ILE A 128 -7.47 11.91 -10.26
N VAL A 129 -7.00 12.64 -11.29
CA VAL A 129 -6.76 14.09 -11.22
C VAL A 129 -8.04 14.81 -10.84
N GLN A 130 -9.15 14.55 -11.54
CA GLN A 130 -10.46 15.19 -11.28
C GLN A 130 -10.97 14.86 -9.87
N LEU A 131 -10.89 13.59 -9.43
CA LEU A 131 -11.29 13.18 -8.08
C LEU A 131 -10.47 13.88 -7.00
N SER A 132 -9.17 14.08 -7.25
CA SER A 132 -8.25 14.76 -6.32
C SER A 132 -8.58 16.24 -6.21
N GLU A 133 -8.76 16.92 -7.34
CA GLU A 133 -9.07 18.35 -7.42
C GLU A 133 -10.43 18.66 -6.79
N LYS A 134 -11.44 17.84 -7.05
CA LYS A 134 -12.76 17.98 -6.44
C LYS A 134 -12.73 17.92 -4.92
N LYS A 135 -11.75 17.19 -4.35
CA LYS A 135 -11.58 17.02 -2.90
C LYS A 135 -10.44 17.89 -2.33
N ASN A 136 -9.80 18.74 -3.14
CA ASN A 136 -8.61 19.52 -2.79
C ASN A 136 -7.49 18.66 -2.17
N LEU A 137 -7.26 17.45 -2.72
CA LEU A 137 -6.26 16.52 -2.24
C LEU A 137 -5.01 16.60 -3.13
N ILE A 138 -3.92 17.08 -2.56
CA ILE A 138 -2.60 17.14 -3.19
C ILE A 138 -1.68 16.16 -2.45
N ASP A 139 -1.61 14.95 -2.95
CA ASP A 139 -0.83 13.84 -2.40
C ASP A 139 -0.11 13.06 -3.50
N SER A 140 0.54 11.96 -3.14
CA SER A 140 1.30 11.12 -4.07
C SER A 140 0.46 10.57 -5.22
N ASP A 141 -0.82 10.24 -4.98
CA ASP A 141 -1.72 9.72 -6.02
C ASP A 141 -1.98 10.79 -7.09
N TYR A 142 -2.28 12.04 -6.64
CA TYR A 142 -2.49 13.18 -7.52
C TYR A 142 -1.24 13.52 -8.33
N ILE A 143 -0.09 13.61 -7.66
CA ILE A 143 1.20 13.92 -8.30
C ILE A 143 1.52 12.85 -9.35
N THR A 144 1.35 11.57 -9.02
CA THR A 144 1.60 10.48 -9.95
C THR A 144 0.65 10.54 -11.15
N ALA A 145 -0.64 10.78 -10.93
CA ALA A 145 -1.60 10.91 -12.03
C ALA A 145 -1.26 12.09 -12.97
N LEU A 146 -0.87 13.25 -12.42
CA LEU A 146 -0.39 14.39 -13.22
C LEU A 146 0.84 14.05 -14.05
N PHE A 147 1.80 13.31 -13.48
CA PHE A 147 2.98 12.88 -14.23
C PHE A 147 2.62 12.07 -15.48
N PHE A 148 1.55 11.26 -15.42
CA PHE A 148 1.09 10.48 -16.56
C PHE A 148 0.24 11.28 -17.55
N THR A 149 -0.44 12.34 -17.14
CA THR A 149 -1.41 13.09 -17.97
C THR A 149 -0.97 14.47 -18.39
N ASP A 150 -0.46 15.28 -17.46
CA ASP A 150 -0.16 16.70 -17.65
C ASP A 150 1.18 17.08 -17.03
N MET A 151 2.23 17.00 -17.83
CA MET A 151 3.61 17.28 -17.40
C MET A 151 3.83 18.74 -17.00
N GLU A 152 3.13 19.69 -17.61
CA GLU A 152 3.26 21.11 -17.28
C GLU A 152 2.69 21.38 -15.88
N LYS A 153 1.49 20.89 -15.62
CA LYS A 153 0.84 20.98 -14.31
C LYS A 153 1.63 20.19 -13.25
N PHE A 154 2.13 19.00 -13.59
CA PHE A 154 3.02 18.24 -12.70
C PHE A 154 4.21 19.09 -12.25
N ASN A 155 4.93 19.74 -13.19
CA ASN A 155 6.08 20.58 -12.87
C ASN A 155 5.69 21.77 -11.98
N THR A 156 4.58 22.44 -12.29
CA THR A 156 4.06 23.56 -11.51
C THR A 156 3.74 23.14 -10.07
N VAL A 157 3.00 22.03 -9.89
CA VAL A 157 2.64 21.49 -8.58
C VAL A 157 3.89 21.05 -7.82
N LYS A 158 4.83 20.35 -8.48
CA LYS A 158 6.11 19.97 -7.89
C LYS A 158 6.85 21.17 -7.29
N GLN A 159 7.03 22.24 -8.06
CA GLN A 159 7.75 23.43 -7.60
C GLN A 159 7.03 24.10 -6.43
N GLN A 160 5.72 24.18 -6.46
CA GLN A 160 4.93 24.71 -5.36
C GLN A 160 5.13 23.90 -4.08
N LEU A 161 5.02 22.56 -4.15
CA LEU A 161 5.15 21.68 -2.98
C LEU A 161 6.53 21.74 -2.35
N ILE A 162 7.59 21.86 -3.15
CA ILE A 162 8.96 22.05 -2.66
C ILE A 162 9.10 23.41 -1.99
N LYS A 163 8.60 24.49 -2.61
CA LYS A 163 8.62 25.84 -2.04
C LYS A 163 7.87 25.95 -0.71
N GLU A 164 6.77 25.22 -0.59
CA GLU A 164 5.96 25.16 0.64
C GLU A 164 6.53 24.18 1.71
N HIS A 165 7.67 23.54 1.45
CA HIS A 165 8.31 22.55 2.32
C HIS A 165 7.42 21.33 2.66
N LYS A 166 6.41 21.05 1.82
CA LYS A 166 5.55 19.85 1.96
C LYS A 166 6.23 18.59 1.44
N PHE A 167 7.10 18.75 0.44
CA PHE A 167 7.91 17.69 -0.16
C PHE A 167 9.34 18.18 -0.36
N LYS A 168 10.28 17.23 -0.42
CA LYS A 168 11.68 17.47 -0.77
C LYS A 168 11.92 17.17 -2.24
N GLU A 169 12.96 17.72 -2.85
CA GLU A 169 13.35 17.37 -4.22
C GLU A 169 13.58 15.86 -4.40
N SER A 170 14.15 15.20 -3.37
CA SER A 170 14.37 13.75 -3.35
C SER A 170 13.09 12.92 -3.50
N ASP A 171 11.95 13.43 -3.06
CA ASP A 171 10.67 12.71 -3.11
C ASP A 171 10.15 12.56 -4.55
N PHE A 172 10.68 13.38 -5.47
CA PHE A 172 10.38 13.35 -6.89
C PHE A 172 11.39 12.55 -7.73
N PHE A 173 12.37 11.90 -7.07
CA PHE A 173 13.43 11.18 -7.80
C PHE A 173 12.86 10.11 -8.74
N VAL A 174 11.84 9.37 -8.33
CA VAL A 174 11.23 8.30 -9.13
C VAL A 174 10.71 8.78 -10.49
N PHE A 175 10.22 10.03 -10.56
CA PHE A 175 9.70 10.62 -11.80
C PHE A 175 10.81 10.96 -12.81
N THR A 176 12.08 11.10 -12.36
CA THR A 176 13.23 11.30 -13.26
C THR A 176 13.52 10.09 -14.13
N LEU A 177 13.05 8.92 -13.75
CA LEU A 177 13.20 7.68 -14.52
C LEU A 177 12.40 7.71 -15.84
N GLY A 178 11.38 8.56 -15.93
CA GLY A 178 10.40 8.54 -17.00
C GLY A 178 9.35 7.43 -16.84
N LYS A 179 8.20 7.61 -17.51
CA LYS A 179 6.98 6.79 -17.28
C LYS A 179 7.24 5.28 -17.43
N GLN A 180 7.86 4.86 -18.52
CA GLN A 180 8.06 3.43 -18.78
C GLN A 180 8.98 2.76 -17.77
N LYS A 181 10.13 3.39 -17.46
CA LYS A 181 11.07 2.83 -16.50
C LYS A 181 10.45 2.81 -15.09
N MET A 182 9.73 3.86 -14.71
CA MET A 182 9.01 3.90 -13.42
C MET A 182 8.01 2.74 -13.30
N LEU A 183 7.23 2.46 -14.35
CA LEU A 183 6.30 1.32 -14.34
C LEU A 183 7.02 -0.02 -14.22
N HIS A 184 8.18 -0.16 -14.84
CA HIS A 184 8.98 -1.38 -14.73
C HIS A 184 9.66 -1.55 -13.37
N GLU A 185 10.00 -0.46 -12.68
CA GLU A 185 10.54 -0.51 -11.31
C GLU A 185 9.46 -0.86 -10.28
N PHE A 186 8.25 -0.34 -10.46
CA PHE A 186 7.13 -0.65 -9.56
C PHE A 186 6.51 -2.02 -9.80
N PHE A 187 6.52 -2.47 -11.06
CA PHE A 187 5.92 -3.73 -11.51
C PHE A 187 6.90 -4.47 -12.43
N PRO A 188 7.96 -5.08 -11.86
CA PRO A 188 9.04 -5.72 -12.60
C PRO A 188 8.63 -6.92 -13.45
#